data_c476eec324bd52c94e382bcf4a5d920e
#
_entry.id   c476eec324bd52c94e382bcf4a5d920e
#
_cell.length_a   1.000
_cell.length_b   1.000
_cell.length_c   1.000
_cell.angle_alpha   90.00
_cell.angle_beta   90.00
_cell.angle_gamma   90.00
#
_symmetry.space_group_name_H-M   'P 1'
#
loop_
_entity.id
_entity.type
_entity.pdbx_description
1 polymer ?
#
loop_
_entity_poly.entity_id
_entity_poly.type
_entity_poly.pdbx_seq_one_letter_code
_entity_poly.pdbx_strand_id
1 'polypeptide(L)'
;MLKKLKCLWTVKELREKLLFTVMILLMFCAGSRLPAPFVAPGALGVLFSGADFLSYLNMMSGSSLAQCTVFSLGVAPAINASIIMQLLCVAIPKWERYAKDDDGKKRIERYTQLCTLILAVVMAVGYYFIARNYGAVKYTAGFAGVLCGVIVVSVFAAGAMTVQWLGTLIDARGIGSGLSMLIFAGIVSRWSGTVSVIRQIAERVAAGQWGYMAVGVFLLAFMLASLLYAVCLNAAEKRIPVQSAGKNGNRGAGSFIPVRIVTGGVMPVIFAGSVLGIPS
;
A
#
# COMPACT_ATOMS: atom_id res chain seq x y z
N MET A 1 -10.90 26.94 -5.35
CA MET A 1 -9.95 25.83 -5.25
C MET A 1 -8.62 26.13 -5.93
N LEU A 2 -8.59 26.69 -7.14
CA LEU A 2 -7.36 27.05 -7.87
C LEU A 2 -6.42 28.04 -7.14
N LYS A 3 -6.96 28.99 -6.36
CA LYS A 3 -6.14 29.92 -5.54
C LYS A 3 -5.41 29.20 -4.41
N LYS A 4 -5.99 28.14 -3.82
CA LYS A 4 -5.32 27.30 -2.79
C LYS A 4 -4.22 26.44 -3.39
N LEU A 5 -4.38 25.96 -4.61
CA LEU A 5 -3.35 25.23 -5.35
C LEU A 5 -2.15 26.12 -5.72
N LYS A 6 -2.38 27.40 -6.11
CA LYS A 6 -1.29 28.37 -6.30
C LYS A 6 -0.53 28.66 -5.01
N CYS A 7 -1.23 28.70 -3.86
CA CYS A 7 -0.61 28.91 -2.55
C CYS A 7 0.30 27.73 -2.15
N LEU A 8 -0.03 26.48 -2.55
CA LEU A 8 0.81 25.30 -2.36
C LEU A 8 2.21 25.42 -3.03
N TRP A 9 2.28 26.09 -4.19
CA TRP A 9 3.54 26.31 -4.90
C TRP A 9 4.34 27.51 -4.37
N THR A 10 3.69 28.42 -3.62
CA THR A 10 4.32 29.64 -3.12
C THR A 10 5.12 29.38 -1.84
N VAL A 11 4.75 28.36 -1.05
CA VAL A 11 5.47 27.99 0.18
C VAL A 11 6.60 27.02 -0.16
N LYS A 12 7.84 27.49 -0.02
CA LYS A 12 9.07 26.75 -0.39
C LYS A 12 9.17 25.39 0.33
N GLU A 13 8.89 25.34 1.62
CA GLU A 13 8.95 24.11 2.43
C GLU A 13 7.98 23.03 1.93
N LEU A 14 6.76 23.41 1.57
CA LEU A 14 5.74 22.47 1.10
C LEU A 14 6.08 21.93 -0.28
N ARG A 15 6.64 22.77 -1.14
CA ARG A 15 7.11 22.37 -2.47
C ARG A 15 8.28 21.37 -2.36
N GLU A 16 9.24 21.59 -1.48
CA GLU A 16 10.36 20.68 -1.26
C GLU A 16 9.90 19.32 -0.75
N LYS A 17 8.98 19.28 0.23
CA LYS A 17 8.39 18.03 0.72
C LYS A 17 7.60 17.29 -0.35
N LEU A 18 6.85 18.00 -1.18
CA LEU A 18 6.07 17.41 -2.27
C LEU A 18 6.99 16.83 -3.35
N LEU A 19 8.00 17.58 -3.79
CA LEU A 19 8.98 17.09 -4.76
C LEU A 19 9.74 15.87 -4.25
N PHE A 20 10.13 15.88 -2.97
CA PHE A 20 10.79 14.76 -2.32
C PHE A 20 9.89 13.51 -2.32
N THR A 21 8.62 13.65 -1.96
CA THR A 21 7.66 12.53 -1.97
C THR A 21 7.48 11.98 -3.39
N VAL A 22 7.29 12.86 -4.39
CA VAL A 22 7.15 12.44 -5.79
C VAL A 22 8.41 11.72 -6.29
N MET A 23 9.60 12.21 -5.93
CA MET A 23 10.86 11.57 -6.29
C MET A 23 10.96 10.14 -5.73
N ILE A 24 10.59 9.94 -4.46
CA ILE A 24 10.57 8.60 -3.85
C ILE A 24 9.56 7.68 -4.53
N LEU A 25 8.35 8.19 -4.85
CA LEU A 25 7.34 7.42 -5.57
C LEU A 25 7.82 7.01 -6.96
N LEU A 26 8.52 7.88 -7.67
CA LEU A 26 9.15 7.54 -8.97
C LEU A 26 10.23 6.47 -8.81
N MET A 27 11.08 6.54 -7.77
CA MET A 27 12.05 5.49 -7.47
C MET A 27 11.37 4.14 -7.19
N PHE A 28 10.28 4.16 -6.44
CA PHE A 28 9.48 2.95 -6.18
C PHE A 28 8.87 2.39 -7.47
N CYS A 29 8.28 3.23 -8.32
CA CYS A 29 7.73 2.79 -9.61
C CYS A 29 8.81 2.25 -10.56
N ALA A 30 10.01 2.83 -10.57
CA ALA A 30 11.13 2.33 -11.35
C ALA A 30 11.60 0.95 -10.83
N GLY A 31 11.77 0.80 -9.51
CA GLY A 31 12.16 -0.48 -8.89
C GLY A 31 11.13 -1.59 -9.08
N SER A 32 9.83 -1.25 -9.11
CA SER A 32 8.77 -2.23 -9.38
C SER A 32 8.74 -2.73 -10.84
N ARG A 33 9.54 -2.14 -11.74
CA ARG A 33 9.72 -2.59 -13.15
C ARG A 33 10.98 -3.42 -13.35
N LEU A 34 11.91 -3.46 -12.38
CA LEU A 34 13.13 -4.22 -12.49
C LEU A 34 12.86 -5.72 -12.24
N PRO A 35 13.09 -6.62 -13.22
CA PRO A 35 12.87 -8.05 -13.02
C PRO A 35 13.91 -8.61 -12.04
N ALA A 36 13.50 -9.56 -11.21
CA ALA A 36 14.43 -10.27 -10.34
C ALA A 36 15.35 -11.21 -11.16
N PRO A 37 16.62 -11.35 -10.78
CA PRO A 37 17.55 -12.23 -11.48
C PRO A 37 17.09 -13.69 -11.38
N PHE A 38 17.35 -14.47 -12.42
CA PHE A 38 17.06 -15.91 -12.54
C PHE A 38 15.58 -16.31 -12.51
N VAL A 39 14.65 -15.38 -12.51
CA VAL A 39 13.20 -15.65 -12.55
C VAL A 39 12.65 -15.10 -13.86
N ALA A 40 11.82 -15.90 -14.55
CA ALA A 40 11.19 -15.49 -15.80
C ALA A 40 10.04 -14.51 -15.52
N PRO A 41 10.09 -13.27 -16.06
CA PRO A 41 9.01 -12.30 -15.86
C PRO A 41 7.70 -12.80 -16.48
N GLY A 42 6.60 -12.65 -15.76
CA GLY A 42 5.26 -13.01 -16.25
C GLY A 42 4.90 -14.51 -16.18
N ALA A 43 5.82 -15.41 -15.80
CA ALA A 43 5.53 -16.82 -15.70
C ALA A 43 4.42 -17.16 -14.67
N LEU A 44 4.24 -16.30 -13.68
CA LEU A 44 3.21 -16.43 -12.65
C LEU A 44 1.90 -15.70 -13.00
N GLY A 45 1.80 -15.05 -14.16
CA GLY A 45 0.61 -14.26 -14.55
C GLY A 45 -0.69 -15.08 -14.54
N VAL A 46 -0.61 -16.36 -14.90
CA VAL A 46 -1.76 -17.28 -14.92
C VAL A 46 -2.32 -17.55 -13.52
N LEU A 47 -1.46 -17.65 -12.51
CA LEU A 47 -1.85 -17.84 -11.10
C LEU A 47 -2.66 -16.66 -10.56
N PHE A 48 -2.25 -15.46 -10.92
CA PHE A 48 -2.86 -14.23 -10.40
C PHE A 48 -4.12 -13.82 -11.16
N SER A 49 -4.49 -14.50 -12.24
CA SER A 49 -5.75 -14.29 -12.96
C SER A 49 -6.91 -15.17 -12.47
N GLY A 50 -6.64 -16.20 -11.67
CA GLY A 50 -7.65 -17.19 -11.26
C GLY A 50 -7.97 -17.25 -9.76
N ALA A 51 -7.16 -16.65 -8.89
CA ALA A 51 -7.34 -16.72 -7.44
C ALA A 51 -7.60 -15.32 -6.86
N ASP A 52 -8.75 -15.12 -6.25
CA ASP A 52 -9.20 -13.81 -5.78
C ASP A 52 -8.24 -13.15 -4.77
N PHE A 53 -7.75 -13.93 -3.79
CA PHE A 53 -6.82 -13.40 -2.78
C PHE A 53 -5.44 -13.05 -3.34
N LEU A 54 -4.86 -13.93 -4.16
CA LEU A 54 -3.58 -13.68 -4.82
C LEU A 54 -3.67 -12.50 -5.79
N SER A 55 -4.79 -12.35 -6.50
CA SER A 55 -5.07 -11.21 -7.35
C SER A 55 -5.12 -9.90 -6.55
N TYR A 56 -5.73 -9.91 -5.37
CA TYR A 56 -5.75 -8.76 -4.46
C TYR A 56 -4.34 -8.37 -3.97
N LEU A 57 -3.53 -9.33 -3.54
CA LEU A 57 -2.13 -9.08 -3.17
C LEU A 57 -1.30 -8.53 -4.33
N ASN A 58 -1.49 -9.08 -5.52
CA ASN A 58 -0.84 -8.59 -6.74
C ASN A 58 -1.27 -7.15 -7.07
N MET A 59 -2.55 -6.82 -6.85
CA MET A 59 -3.06 -5.47 -7.01
C MET A 59 -2.39 -4.49 -6.05
N MET A 60 -2.23 -4.85 -4.77
CA MET A 60 -1.55 -4.02 -3.76
C MET A 60 -0.06 -3.83 -4.06
N SER A 61 0.61 -4.83 -4.63
CA SER A 61 2.02 -4.75 -5.03
C SER A 61 2.25 -4.06 -6.39
N GLY A 62 1.18 -3.54 -7.03
CA GLY A 62 1.29 -2.90 -8.34
C GLY A 62 1.66 -3.85 -9.49
N SER A 63 1.21 -5.11 -9.47
CA SER A 63 1.53 -6.20 -10.40
C SER A 63 3.00 -6.68 -10.33
N SER A 64 3.78 -6.19 -9.40
CA SER A 64 5.17 -6.60 -9.21
C SER A 64 5.28 -8.08 -8.87
N LEU A 65 4.26 -8.62 -8.17
CA LEU A 65 4.19 -10.01 -7.77
C LEU A 65 4.09 -10.94 -9.01
N ALA A 66 3.14 -10.69 -9.91
CA ALA A 66 2.97 -11.48 -11.13
C ALA A 66 4.16 -11.38 -12.09
N GLN A 67 4.87 -10.24 -12.09
CA GLN A 67 6.03 -9.99 -12.95
C GLN A 67 7.36 -10.43 -12.33
N CYS A 68 7.37 -10.95 -11.09
CA CYS A 68 8.58 -11.39 -10.40
C CYS A 68 9.66 -10.31 -10.35
N THR A 69 9.30 -9.09 -10.00
CA THR A 69 10.24 -7.97 -9.91
C THR A 69 10.96 -7.94 -8.57
N VAL A 70 12.00 -7.13 -8.43
CA VAL A 70 12.74 -6.95 -7.17
C VAL A 70 11.82 -6.54 -6.02
N PHE A 71 10.79 -5.73 -6.30
CA PHE A 71 9.80 -5.30 -5.32
C PHE A 71 8.53 -6.17 -5.31
N SER A 72 8.62 -7.46 -5.70
CA SER A 72 7.48 -8.38 -5.74
C SER A 72 6.70 -8.47 -4.44
N LEU A 73 7.38 -8.54 -3.30
CA LEU A 73 6.74 -8.56 -1.99
C LEU A 73 6.09 -7.21 -1.62
N GLY A 74 6.49 -6.12 -2.29
CA GLY A 74 5.94 -4.79 -2.10
C GLY A 74 5.94 -4.34 -0.64
N VAL A 75 4.83 -3.74 -0.22
CA VAL A 75 4.62 -3.18 1.12
C VAL A 75 4.05 -4.22 2.10
N ALA A 76 3.62 -5.41 1.62
CA ALA A 76 2.90 -6.41 2.41
C ALA A 76 3.64 -6.85 3.69
N PRO A 77 4.95 -7.18 3.68
CA PRO A 77 5.66 -7.57 4.91
C PRO A 77 5.69 -6.45 5.95
N ALA A 78 5.84 -5.18 5.51
CA ALA A 78 5.88 -4.03 6.39
C ALA A 78 4.53 -3.75 7.06
N ILE A 79 3.42 -3.90 6.30
CA ILE A 79 2.07 -3.75 6.84
C ILE A 79 1.78 -4.83 7.87
N ASN A 80 2.06 -6.10 7.54
CA ASN A 80 1.83 -7.21 8.45
C ASN A 80 2.64 -7.06 9.74
N ALA A 81 3.91 -6.66 9.64
CA ALA A 81 4.75 -6.36 10.81
C ALA A 81 4.18 -5.23 11.66
N SER A 82 3.71 -4.15 11.03
CA SER A 82 3.09 -3.03 11.74
C SER A 82 1.82 -3.44 12.49
N ILE A 83 0.97 -4.29 11.88
CA ILE A 83 -0.23 -4.82 12.52
C ILE A 83 0.14 -5.71 13.71
N ILE A 84 1.09 -6.64 13.54
CA ILE A 84 1.56 -7.52 14.61
C ILE A 84 2.08 -6.68 15.79
N MET A 85 2.89 -5.66 15.52
CA MET A 85 3.42 -4.79 16.56
C MET A 85 2.34 -3.95 17.24
N GLN A 86 1.34 -3.47 16.52
CA GLN A 86 0.19 -2.76 17.12
C GLN A 86 -0.61 -3.67 18.04
N LEU A 87 -0.90 -4.91 17.62
CA LEU A 87 -1.59 -5.89 18.44
C LEU A 87 -0.76 -6.26 19.68
N LEU A 88 0.56 -6.41 19.52
CA LEU A 88 1.47 -6.69 20.62
C LEU A 88 1.52 -5.56 21.65
N CYS A 89 1.49 -4.30 21.19
CA CYS A 89 1.43 -3.13 22.06
C CYS A 89 0.13 -3.07 22.89
N VAL A 90 -0.98 -3.55 22.32
CA VAL A 90 -2.26 -3.62 23.05
C VAL A 90 -2.31 -4.83 23.99
N ALA A 91 -1.76 -5.98 23.58
CA ALA A 91 -1.83 -7.21 24.35
C ALA A 91 -0.88 -7.23 25.57
N ILE A 92 0.25 -6.55 25.48
CA ILE A 92 1.28 -6.59 26.54
C ILE A 92 1.43 -5.21 27.19
N PRO A 93 1.08 -5.05 28.51
CA PRO A 93 1.14 -3.75 29.20
C PRO A 93 2.52 -3.09 29.24
N LYS A 94 3.60 -3.87 29.15
CA LYS A 94 4.97 -3.34 29.08
C LYS A 94 5.19 -2.55 27.77
N TRP A 95 4.68 -3.06 26.64
CA TRP A 95 4.79 -2.42 25.33
C TRP A 95 3.88 -1.19 25.21
N GLU A 96 2.73 -1.20 25.88
CA GLU A 96 1.85 -0.03 25.96
C GLU A 96 2.56 1.17 26.62
N ARG A 97 3.37 0.93 27.66
CA ARG A 97 4.19 1.98 28.29
C ARG A 97 5.24 2.54 27.33
N TYR A 98 5.92 1.66 26.57
CA TYR A 98 6.87 2.10 25.54
C TYR A 98 6.18 2.90 24.42
N ALA A 99 4.95 2.58 24.07
CA ALA A 99 4.21 3.32 23.05
C ALA A 99 3.86 4.77 23.46
N LYS A 100 3.79 5.05 24.77
CA LYS A 100 3.50 6.38 25.33
C LYS A 100 4.76 7.25 25.47
N ASP A 101 5.94 6.65 25.50
CA ASP A 101 7.22 7.34 25.65
C ASP A 101 7.87 7.56 24.27
N ASP A 102 8.49 8.73 24.06
CA ASP A 102 9.07 9.08 22.75
C ASP A 102 10.31 8.24 22.41
N ASP A 103 11.13 7.88 23.41
CA ASP A 103 12.23 6.93 23.23
C ASP A 103 11.74 5.50 23.03
N GLY A 104 10.60 5.15 23.62
CA GLY A 104 9.93 3.89 23.44
C GLY A 104 9.39 3.72 22.01
N LYS A 105 8.83 4.77 21.41
CA LYS A 105 8.36 4.75 19.99
C LYS A 105 9.49 4.41 19.03
N LYS A 106 10.69 4.96 19.20
CA LYS A 106 11.87 4.64 18.38
C LYS A 106 12.28 3.17 18.53
N ARG A 107 12.14 2.59 19.73
CA ARG A 107 12.40 1.17 19.97
C ARG A 107 11.36 0.29 19.27
N ILE A 108 10.08 0.64 19.38
CA ILE A 108 8.99 -0.06 18.69
C ILE A 108 9.22 -0.05 17.18
N GLU A 109 9.61 1.08 16.61
CA GLU A 109 9.93 1.19 15.19
C GLU A 109 11.06 0.25 14.77
N ARG A 110 12.15 0.16 15.55
CA ARG A 110 13.24 -0.81 15.29
C ARG A 110 12.75 -2.26 15.36
N TYR A 111 11.92 -2.61 16.34
CA TYR A 111 11.34 -3.95 16.44
C TYR A 111 10.40 -4.24 15.28
N THR A 112 9.64 -3.24 14.82
CA THR A 112 8.81 -3.36 13.62
C THR A 112 9.67 -3.64 12.38
N GLN A 113 10.81 -2.96 12.23
CA GLN A 113 11.75 -3.20 11.13
C GLN A 113 12.35 -4.62 11.18
N LEU A 114 12.73 -5.11 12.36
CA LEU A 114 13.20 -6.49 12.52
C LEU A 114 12.09 -7.51 12.20
N CYS A 115 10.88 -7.28 12.68
CA CYS A 115 9.73 -8.13 12.38
C CYS A 115 9.44 -8.14 10.87
N THR A 116 9.54 -6.99 10.21
CA THR A 116 9.41 -6.89 8.74
C THR A 116 10.46 -7.73 8.02
N LEU A 117 11.73 -7.69 8.47
CA LEU A 117 12.79 -8.48 7.87
C LEU A 117 12.50 -10.00 7.97
N ILE A 118 12.09 -10.46 9.15
CA ILE A 118 11.76 -11.86 9.37
C ILE A 118 10.58 -12.27 8.48
N LEU A 119 9.52 -11.48 8.47
CA LEU A 119 8.35 -11.76 7.61
C LEU A 119 8.70 -11.69 6.12
N ALA A 120 9.55 -10.75 5.70
CA ALA A 120 10.00 -10.64 4.33
C ALA A 120 10.76 -11.89 3.89
N VAL A 121 11.64 -12.43 4.73
CA VAL A 121 12.36 -13.69 4.43
C VAL A 121 11.40 -14.86 4.34
N VAL A 122 10.48 -15.01 5.29
CA VAL A 122 9.47 -16.09 5.27
C VAL A 122 8.61 -16.03 4.01
N MET A 123 8.10 -14.84 3.68
CA MET A 123 7.29 -14.63 2.47
C MET A 123 8.11 -14.84 1.19
N ALA A 124 9.38 -14.42 1.17
CA ALA A 124 10.28 -14.62 0.03
C ALA A 124 10.54 -16.12 -0.23
N VAL A 125 10.74 -16.91 0.83
CA VAL A 125 10.90 -18.37 0.73
C VAL A 125 9.62 -19.00 0.18
N GLY A 126 8.45 -18.64 0.72
CA GLY A 126 7.16 -19.12 0.21
C GLY A 126 6.96 -18.79 -1.28
N TYR A 127 7.23 -17.55 -1.65
CA TYR A 127 7.14 -17.10 -3.04
C TYR A 127 8.13 -17.81 -3.98
N TYR A 128 9.35 -18.11 -3.50
CA TYR A 128 10.33 -18.90 -4.26
C TYR A 128 9.83 -20.31 -4.52
N PHE A 129 9.21 -20.98 -3.54
CA PHE A 129 8.63 -22.31 -3.74
C PHE A 129 7.50 -22.31 -4.77
N ILE A 130 6.63 -21.30 -4.73
CA ILE A 130 5.58 -21.11 -5.74
C ILE A 130 6.23 -20.92 -7.12
N ALA A 131 7.18 -20.00 -7.26
CA ALA A 131 7.87 -19.74 -8.52
C ALA A 131 8.58 -20.98 -9.07
N ARG A 132 9.15 -21.81 -8.20
CA ARG A 132 9.79 -23.07 -8.58
C ARG A 132 8.78 -24.10 -9.10
N ASN A 133 7.64 -24.27 -8.42
CA ASN A 133 6.61 -25.25 -8.81
C ASN A 133 5.98 -24.91 -10.17
N TYR A 134 5.88 -23.64 -10.52
CA TYR A 134 5.35 -23.17 -11.79
C TYR A 134 6.41 -22.99 -12.88
N GLY A 135 7.65 -23.44 -12.64
CA GLY A 135 8.72 -23.40 -13.65
C GLY A 135 9.22 -21.99 -13.99
N ALA A 136 8.91 -21.00 -13.13
CA ALA A 136 9.36 -19.63 -13.31
C ALA A 136 10.86 -19.43 -13.02
N VAL A 137 11.50 -20.38 -12.33
CA VAL A 137 12.92 -20.33 -11.95
C VAL A 137 13.77 -21.04 -13.00
N LYS A 138 14.83 -20.39 -13.45
CA LYS A 138 15.68 -20.85 -14.56
C LYS A 138 16.53 -22.08 -14.20
N TYR A 139 16.96 -22.21 -12.94
CA TYR A 139 17.81 -23.31 -12.46
C TYR A 139 17.12 -23.98 -11.26
N THR A 140 16.70 -25.24 -11.45
CA THR A 140 15.93 -25.99 -10.43
C THR A 140 16.69 -27.18 -9.85
N ALA A 141 17.77 -27.62 -10.47
CA ALA A 141 18.50 -28.85 -10.11
C ALA A 141 19.92 -28.57 -9.61
N GLY A 142 20.39 -29.43 -8.68
CA GLY A 142 21.76 -29.44 -8.18
C GLY A 142 22.14 -28.22 -7.30
N PHE A 143 23.44 -28.04 -7.13
CA PHE A 143 24.02 -26.93 -6.33
C PHE A 143 23.64 -25.55 -6.90
N ALA A 144 23.56 -25.43 -8.23
CA ALA A 144 23.13 -24.21 -8.91
C ALA A 144 21.68 -23.83 -8.55
N GLY A 145 20.78 -24.80 -8.35
CA GLY A 145 19.41 -24.56 -7.93
C GLY A 145 19.31 -24.00 -6.50
N VAL A 146 20.11 -24.51 -5.58
CA VAL A 146 20.16 -24.00 -4.20
C VAL A 146 20.71 -22.58 -4.17
N LEU A 147 21.80 -22.31 -4.89
CA LEU A 147 22.41 -20.99 -4.98
C LEU A 147 21.48 -19.98 -5.62
N CYS A 148 20.77 -20.36 -6.68
CA CYS A 148 19.72 -19.56 -7.30
C CYS A 148 18.60 -19.23 -6.28
N GLY A 149 18.15 -20.21 -5.49
CA GLY A 149 17.15 -20.02 -4.45
C GLY A 149 17.57 -19.00 -3.40
N VAL A 150 18.79 -19.11 -2.89
CA VAL A 150 19.34 -18.15 -1.91
C VAL A 150 19.42 -16.74 -2.48
N ILE A 151 19.88 -16.60 -3.73
CA ILE A 151 19.95 -15.27 -4.39
C ILE A 151 18.55 -14.67 -4.58
N VAL A 152 17.58 -15.44 -5.08
CA VAL A 152 16.22 -14.94 -5.31
C VAL A 152 15.56 -14.52 -4.00
N VAL A 153 15.67 -15.36 -2.93
CA VAL A 153 15.12 -15.03 -1.60
C VAL A 153 15.78 -13.77 -1.04
N SER A 154 17.10 -13.64 -1.14
CA SER A 154 17.81 -12.46 -0.64
C SER A 154 17.43 -11.19 -1.41
N VAL A 155 17.24 -11.27 -2.74
CA VAL A 155 16.80 -10.13 -3.56
C VAL A 155 15.39 -9.70 -3.17
N PHE A 156 14.46 -10.63 -2.98
CA PHE A 156 13.08 -10.29 -2.57
C PHE A 156 13.04 -9.71 -1.16
N ALA A 157 13.79 -10.27 -0.21
CA ALA A 157 13.88 -9.73 1.15
C ALA A 157 14.52 -8.32 1.16
N ALA A 158 15.60 -8.12 0.40
CA ALA A 158 16.24 -6.81 0.25
C ALA A 158 15.29 -5.80 -0.42
N GLY A 159 14.53 -6.23 -1.43
CA GLY A 159 13.49 -5.41 -2.07
C GLY A 159 12.44 -4.93 -1.09
N ALA A 160 11.89 -5.83 -0.27
CA ALA A 160 10.90 -5.49 0.76
C ALA A 160 11.45 -4.51 1.81
N MET A 161 12.70 -4.71 2.26
CA MET A 161 13.36 -3.79 3.19
C MET A 161 13.61 -2.41 2.57
N THR A 162 13.97 -2.38 1.29
CA THR A 162 14.12 -1.11 0.54
C THR A 162 12.79 -0.37 0.46
N VAL A 163 11.69 -1.06 0.15
CA VAL A 163 10.35 -0.47 0.12
C VAL A 163 9.94 0.08 1.48
N GLN A 164 10.20 -0.66 2.57
CA GLN A 164 9.97 -0.17 3.93
C GLN A 164 10.81 1.07 4.23
N TRP A 165 12.08 1.07 3.87
CA TRP A 165 12.96 2.22 4.06
C TRP A 165 12.48 3.45 3.30
N LEU A 166 12.01 3.30 2.06
CA LEU A 166 11.39 4.38 1.28
C LEU A 166 10.14 4.92 1.99
N GLY A 167 9.32 4.04 2.59
CA GLY A 167 8.17 4.43 3.40
C GLY A 167 8.57 5.29 4.60
N THR A 168 9.52 4.85 5.40
CA THR A 168 10.02 5.63 6.56
C THR A 168 10.66 6.95 6.16
N LEU A 169 11.26 7.02 4.97
CA LEU A 169 11.81 8.26 4.44
C LEU A 169 10.72 9.30 4.11
N ILE A 170 9.60 8.84 3.54
CA ILE A 170 8.43 9.71 3.30
C ILE A 170 7.83 10.16 4.64
N ASP A 171 7.69 9.27 5.64
CA ASP A 171 7.18 9.62 6.97
C ASP A 171 8.04 10.70 7.65
N ALA A 172 9.38 10.63 7.48
CA ALA A 172 10.31 11.57 8.10
C ALA A 172 10.40 12.93 7.40
N ARG A 173 10.34 12.99 6.08
CA ARG A 173 10.62 14.21 5.30
C ARG A 173 9.57 14.54 4.24
N GLY A 174 8.64 13.64 3.97
CA GLY A 174 7.61 13.79 2.94
C GLY A 174 6.30 14.36 3.47
N ILE A 175 5.23 14.10 2.72
CA ILE A 175 3.85 14.47 3.05
C ILE A 175 3.02 13.21 3.22
N GLY A 176 2.30 13.11 4.35
CA GLY A 176 1.39 12.02 4.63
C GLY A 176 2.07 10.76 5.16
N SER A 177 1.36 9.63 5.17
CA SER A 177 1.87 8.32 5.60
C SER A 177 2.62 7.64 4.46
N GLY A 178 3.90 7.30 4.67
CA GLY A 178 4.77 6.75 3.64
C GLY A 178 4.28 5.43 3.07
N LEU A 179 3.85 4.50 3.93
CA LEU A 179 3.31 3.21 3.48
C LEU A 179 2.05 3.39 2.62
N SER A 180 1.13 4.29 3.02
CA SER A 180 -0.08 4.59 2.24
C SER A 180 0.23 5.22 0.89
N MET A 181 1.25 6.10 0.83
CA MET A 181 1.70 6.71 -0.43
C MET A 181 2.34 5.69 -1.37
N LEU A 182 3.07 4.70 -0.85
CA LEU A 182 3.65 3.63 -1.66
C LEU A 182 2.57 2.69 -2.20
N ILE A 183 1.53 2.36 -1.41
CA ILE A 183 0.37 1.59 -1.90
C ILE A 183 -0.34 2.36 -3.01
N PHE A 184 -0.58 3.65 -2.81
CA PHE A 184 -1.17 4.52 -3.82
C PHE A 184 -0.36 4.52 -5.12
N ALA A 185 0.97 4.67 -5.03
CA ALA A 185 1.85 4.61 -6.20
C ALA A 185 1.79 3.25 -6.91
N GLY A 186 1.72 2.14 -6.16
CA GLY A 186 1.53 0.80 -6.70
C GLY A 186 0.23 0.68 -7.51
N ILE A 187 -0.88 1.19 -6.98
CA ILE A 187 -2.18 1.18 -7.66
C ILE A 187 -2.14 2.06 -8.91
N VAL A 188 -1.61 3.28 -8.80
CA VAL A 188 -1.53 4.23 -9.93
C VAL A 188 -0.58 3.73 -11.02
N SER A 189 0.48 3.01 -10.69
CA SER A 189 1.40 2.45 -11.70
C SER A 189 0.72 1.47 -12.67
N ARG A 190 -0.43 0.89 -12.28
CA ARG A 190 -1.28 0.03 -13.12
C ARG A 190 -2.29 0.79 -13.99
N TRP A 191 -2.30 2.10 -13.97
CA TRP A 191 -3.25 2.92 -14.74
C TRP A 191 -3.22 2.61 -16.24
N SER A 192 -2.09 2.14 -16.76
CA SER A 192 -1.95 1.68 -18.15
C SER A 192 -2.95 0.55 -18.50
N GLY A 193 -3.23 -0.36 -17.55
CA GLY A 193 -4.26 -1.39 -17.71
C GLY A 193 -5.67 -0.80 -17.81
N THR A 194 -5.99 0.19 -16.99
CA THR A 194 -7.28 0.89 -17.03
C THR A 194 -7.46 1.66 -18.35
N VAL A 195 -6.39 2.30 -18.84
CA VAL A 195 -6.41 3.00 -20.15
C VAL A 195 -6.67 2.01 -21.30
N SER A 196 -6.11 0.80 -21.23
CA SER A 196 -6.36 -0.24 -22.25
C SER A 196 -7.82 -0.70 -22.27
N VAL A 197 -8.47 -0.82 -21.11
CA VAL A 197 -9.91 -1.13 -21.02
C VAL A 197 -10.77 -0.01 -21.62
N ILE A 198 -10.45 1.25 -21.29
CA ILE A 198 -11.15 2.41 -21.87
C ILE A 198 -10.99 2.43 -23.39
N ARG A 199 -9.79 2.15 -23.90
CA ARG A 199 -9.52 2.08 -25.32
C ARG A 199 -10.31 0.94 -26.00
N GLN A 200 -10.38 -0.25 -25.40
CA GLN A 200 -11.20 -1.35 -25.91
C GLN A 200 -12.69 -0.99 -25.97
N ILE A 201 -13.20 -0.30 -24.95
CA ILE A 201 -14.60 0.19 -24.96
C ILE A 201 -14.79 1.18 -26.11
N ALA A 202 -13.87 2.11 -26.31
CA ALA A 202 -13.94 3.10 -27.38
C ALA A 202 -13.89 2.44 -28.77
N GLU A 203 -13.05 1.42 -28.98
CA GLU A 203 -12.97 0.66 -30.23
C GLU A 203 -14.27 -0.12 -30.53
N ARG A 204 -14.91 -0.71 -29.51
CA ARG A 204 -16.20 -1.40 -29.66
C ARG A 204 -17.35 -0.43 -29.96
N VAL A 205 -17.33 0.76 -29.37
CA VAL A 205 -18.31 1.83 -29.69
C VAL A 205 -18.13 2.29 -31.17
N ALA A 206 -16.89 2.45 -31.59
CA ALA A 206 -16.59 2.82 -33.00
C ALA A 206 -17.02 1.73 -33.99
N ALA A 207 -17.05 0.46 -33.59
CA ALA A 207 -17.56 -0.68 -34.35
C ALA A 207 -19.11 -0.75 -34.40
N GLY A 208 -19.82 0.28 -33.91
CA GLY A 208 -21.30 0.37 -33.99
C GLY A 208 -22.05 -0.29 -32.84
N GLN A 209 -21.36 -0.78 -31.81
CA GLN A 209 -21.99 -1.40 -30.63
C GLN A 209 -22.30 -0.35 -29.53
N TRP A 210 -23.34 0.44 -29.74
CA TRP A 210 -23.73 1.56 -28.86
C TRP A 210 -24.02 1.17 -27.39
N GLY A 211 -24.36 -0.10 -27.16
CA GLY A 211 -24.55 -0.60 -25.78
C GLY A 211 -23.29 -0.46 -24.87
N TYR A 212 -22.09 -0.56 -25.45
CA TYR A 212 -20.84 -0.41 -24.69
C TYR A 212 -20.56 1.05 -24.28
N MET A 213 -21.16 2.03 -24.96
CA MET A 213 -21.08 3.44 -24.55
C MET A 213 -21.79 3.66 -23.21
N ALA A 214 -22.97 3.08 -23.02
CA ALA A 214 -23.69 3.16 -21.75
C ALA A 214 -22.89 2.49 -20.61
N VAL A 215 -22.28 1.34 -20.87
CA VAL A 215 -21.41 0.64 -19.89
C VAL A 215 -20.19 1.50 -19.55
N GLY A 216 -19.54 2.12 -20.53
CA GLY A 216 -18.37 2.99 -20.29
C GLY A 216 -18.71 4.21 -19.44
N VAL A 217 -19.81 4.89 -19.75
CA VAL A 217 -20.30 6.04 -18.97
C VAL A 217 -20.69 5.62 -17.54
N PHE A 218 -21.38 4.48 -17.39
CA PHE A 218 -21.76 3.95 -16.09
C PHE A 218 -20.52 3.63 -15.23
N LEU A 219 -19.50 2.96 -15.78
CA LEU A 219 -18.27 2.63 -15.08
C LEU A 219 -17.53 3.89 -14.62
N LEU A 220 -17.46 4.90 -15.48
CA LEU A 220 -16.79 6.16 -15.19
C LEU A 220 -17.54 6.95 -14.09
N ALA A 221 -18.87 7.00 -14.19
CA ALA A 221 -19.72 7.62 -13.18
C ALA A 221 -19.63 6.89 -11.82
N PHE A 222 -19.63 5.55 -11.83
CA PHE A 222 -19.48 4.73 -10.65
C PHE A 222 -18.10 4.92 -9.98
N MET A 223 -17.03 4.98 -10.79
CA MET A 223 -15.68 5.25 -10.29
C MET A 223 -15.59 6.63 -9.60
N LEU A 224 -16.14 7.67 -10.23
CA LEU A 224 -16.17 9.01 -9.64
C LEU A 224 -17.04 9.06 -8.38
N ALA A 225 -18.20 8.41 -8.38
CA ALA A 225 -19.09 8.35 -7.23
C ALA A 225 -18.44 7.63 -6.05
N SER A 226 -17.76 6.49 -6.29
CA SER A 226 -17.05 5.75 -5.25
C SER A 226 -15.89 6.55 -4.65
N LEU A 227 -15.15 7.30 -5.48
CA LEU A 227 -14.06 8.17 -5.03
C LEU A 227 -14.61 9.32 -4.16
N LEU A 228 -15.66 10.01 -4.61
CA LEU A 228 -16.31 11.06 -3.84
C LEU A 228 -16.86 10.53 -2.51
N TYR A 229 -17.50 9.37 -2.54
CA TYR A 229 -18.01 8.71 -1.34
C TYR A 229 -16.90 8.40 -0.33
N ALA A 230 -15.78 7.84 -0.78
CA ALA A 230 -14.62 7.55 0.06
C ALA A 230 -14.02 8.81 0.67
N VAL A 231 -13.89 9.90 -0.11
CA VAL A 231 -13.41 11.20 0.39
C VAL A 231 -14.38 11.78 1.42
N CYS A 232 -15.68 11.75 1.16
CA CYS A 232 -16.69 12.22 2.10
C CYS A 232 -16.67 11.44 3.41
N LEU A 233 -16.56 10.10 3.35
CA LEU A 233 -16.46 9.26 4.55
C LEU A 233 -15.21 9.57 5.38
N ASN A 234 -14.04 9.75 4.73
CA ASN A 234 -12.81 10.10 5.43
C ASN A 234 -12.85 11.50 6.05
N ALA A 235 -13.56 12.42 5.44
CA ALA A 235 -13.72 13.80 5.94
C ALA A 235 -14.87 13.92 6.97
N ALA A 236 -15.70 12.86 7.13
CA ALA A 236 -16.86 12.91 8.01
C ALA A 236 -16.44 12.87 9.48
N GLU A 237 -16.77 13.94 10.21
CA GLU A 237 -16.51 14.09 11.64
C GLU A 237 -17.82 14.26 12.41
N LYS A 238 -18.01 13.49 13.48
CA LYS A 238 -19.10 13.70 14.43
C LYS A 238 -18.66 14.71 15.47
N ARG A 239 -19.30 15.86 15.51
CA ARG A 239 -19.02 16.91 16.49
C ARG A 239 -19.81 16.64 17.76
N ILE A 240 -19.13 16.36 18.87
CA ILE A 240 -19.72 16.15 20.18
C ILE A 240 -19.62 17.47 20.94
N PRO A 241 -20.75 18.11 21.31
CA PRO A 241 -20.71 19.33 22.10
C PRO A 241 -20.21 19.03 23.51
N VAL A 242 -19.18 19.77 23.94
CA VAL A 242 -18.62 19.67 25.30
C VAL A 242 -19.07 20.91 26.08
N GLN A 243 -19.71 20.67 27.22
CA GLN A 243 -20.00 21.75 28.16
C GLN A 243 -18.79 21.95 29.08
N SER A 244 -18.11 23.07 28.94
CA SER A 244 -17.07 23.45 29.87
C SER A 244 -17.72 23.99 31.15
N ALA A 245 -17.40 23.39 32.30
CA ALA A 245 -17.84 23.82 33.63
C ALA A 245 -17.11 25.09 34.12
N GLY A 246 -16.86 26.04 33.23
CA GLY A 246 -16.22 27.31 33.56
C GLY A 246 -17.22 28.32 34.13
N LYS A 247 -16.84 28.95 35.21
CA LYS A 247 -17.57 29.84 36.15
C LYS A 247 -18.12 31.16 35.57
N ASN A 248 -18.08 31.42 34.29
CA ASN A 248 -18.65 32.64 33.72
C ASN A 248 -19.69 32.30 32.66
N GLY A 249 -20.93 32.63 32.98
CA GLY A 249 -22.16 32.44 32.21
C GLY A 249 -22.22 33.10 30.82
N ASN A 250 -21.14 33.24 30.14
CA ASN A 250 -21.12 33.68 28.75
C ASN A 250 -21.28 32.44 27.86
N ARG A 251 -22.49 32.25 27.30
CA ARG A 251 -22.83 31.27 26.29
C ARG A 251 -22.02 31.55 24.99
N GLY A 252 -20.70 31.53 25.09
CA GLY A 252 -19.79 31.71 23.97
C GLY A 252 -19.42 30.38 23.37
N ALA A 253 -19.66 30.26 22.08
CA ALA A 253 -19.17 29.27 21.12
C ALA A 253 -18.91 27.86 21.70
N GLY A 254 -19.89 27.00 21.60
CA GLY A 254 -19.79 25.62 22.08
C GLY A 254 -18.52 24.93 21.62
N SER A 255 -17.64 24.66 22.56
CA SER A 255 -16.48 23.81 22.34
C SER A 255 -16.98 22.42 21.93
N PHE A 256 -16.51 21.90 20.80
CA PHE A 256 -16.86 20.57 20.33
C PHE A 256 -15.60 19.74 20.14
N ILE A 257 -15.68 18.44 20.42
CA ILE A 257 -14.62 17.48 20.13
C ILE A 257 -14.97 16.83 18.79
N PRO A 258 -14.15 17.02 17.74
CA PRO A 258 -14.35 16.32 16.48
C PRO A 258 -13.89 14.87 16.61
N VAL A 259 -14.80 13.91 16.44
CA VAL A 259 -14.50 12.48 16.40
C VAL A 259 -14.67 12.00 14.98
N ARG A 260 -13.62 11.48 14.37
CA ARG A 260 -13.69 10.90 13.03
C ARG A 260 -14.54 9.64 13.04
N ILE A 261 -15.43 9.49 12.07
CA ILE A 261 -16.33 8.33 11.96
C ILE A 261 -15.52 7.09 11.58
N VAL A 262 -14.56 7.25 10.66
CA VAL A 262 -13.67 6.16 10.22
C VAL A 262 -12.32 6.31 10.91
N THR A 263 -12.14 5.63 12.03
CA THR A 263 -10.89 5.66 12.82
C THR A 263 -9.87 4.63 12.34
N GLY A 264 -10.32 3.52 11.76
CA GLY A 264 -9.46 2.39 11.37
C GLY A 264 -8.75 2.54 10.03
N GLY A 265 -9.21 3.45 9.14
CA GLY A 265 -8.62 3.62 7.81
C GLY A 265 -8.65 2.34 6.96
N VAL A 266 -7.57 2.07 6.23
CA VAL A 266 -7.42 0.89 5.35
C VAL A 266 -6.92 -0.35 6.11
N MET A 267 -6.32 -0.18 7.29
CA MET A 267 -5.69 -1.26 8.08
C MET A 267 -6.62 -2.45 8.38
N PRO A 268 -7.87 -2.25 8.88
CA PRO A 268 -8.77 -3.38 9.17
C PRO A 268 -9.13 -4.20 7.93
N VAL A 269 -9.23 -3.56 6.77
CA VAL A 269 -9.56 -4.25 5.50
C VAL A 269 -8.41 -5.17 5.07
N ILE A 270 -7.18 -4.68 5.18
CA ILE A 270 -5.99 -5.47 4.85
C ILE A 270 -5.85 -6.66 5.82
N PHE A 271 -6.06 -6.42 7.11
CA PHE A 271 -6.02 -7.47 8.12
C PHE A 271 -7.10 -8.54 7.89
N ALA A 272 -8.34 -8.13 7.65
CA ALA A 272 -9.42 -9.06 7.32
C ALA A 272 -9.11 -9.88 6.07
N GLY A 273 -8.57 -9.26 5.02
CA GLY A 273 -8.12 -9.94 3.81
C GLY A 273 -7.01 -10.97 4.08
N SER A 274 -6.05 -10.65 4.95
CA SER A 274 -4.96 -11.56 5.32
C SER A 274 -5.48 -12.77 6.11
N VAL A 275 -6.44 -12.56 7.02
CA VAL A 275 -7.04 -13.65 7.82
C VAL A 275 -7.92 -14.55 6.96
N LEU A 276 -8.72 -13.97 6.06
CA LEU A 276 -9.59 -14.73 5.16
C LEU A 276 -8.82 -15.53 4.10
N GLY A 277 -7.61 -15.09 3.75
CA GLY A 277 -6.74 -15.80 2.80
C GLY A 277 -6.04 -17.04 3.34
N ILE A 278 -6.01 -17.25 4.68
CA ILE A 278 -5.37 -18.43 5.28
C ILE A 278 -6.15 -19.74 4.98
N PRO A 279 -7.51 -19.79 5.00
CA PRO A 279 -8.23 -21.04 4.77
C PRO A 279 -8.48 -21.38 3.30
N SER A 280 -8.10 -20.56 2.34
CA SER A 280 -8.23 -20.81 0.90
C SER A 280 -6.94 -21.32 0.29
#